data_2e4abb91de1377903f77de2edca9f5b8
#
_entry.id   2e4abb91de1377903f77de2edca9f5b8
#
_cell.length_a   1.000
_cell.length_b   1.000
_cell.length_c   1.000
_cell.angle_alpha   90.00
_cell.angle_beta   90.00
_cell.angle_gamma   90.00
#
_symmetry.space_group_name_H-M   'P 1'
#
loop_
_entity.id
_entity.type
_entity.pdbx_description
1 polymer ?
#
loop_
_entity_poly.entity_id
_entity_poly.type
_entity_poly.pdbx_seq_one_letter_code
_entity_poly.pdbx_strand_id
1 'polypeptide(L)'
;MNRFLFLLLNLTFVTCVVSEETKPVKVFILAGQSNMEGKGKIDPLLNHQIKALDTKDFFAHFHKGGEYIKRNDVWINYLDRRGDLTVGYGSPGCIGLELQFGHIMGNHYEEPVLLIKTAWGGKSIGRDFRPPSSGAPSKESIDQLVENLIKRDYNKIIRGELNKAKRDNPKITRKDVEEKSNESLDKIRKAKKEEYHKQVLDSYGHFYRLMMTEIKTTLSEMKLRFPDYDGRGYEIAGFVWFQGWNDMYGDLPGEYAKNMENLIRDVRKELGVPRLPIAIGVMGQNGFKPAKGNMAIVKKAQLSMNDILDFKGNVKAIPTDIYWDKRADEAFPTWRDNLQEWVKIGSDFPYHYLGSTITFTRIGQALAQTVLELRAEK
;
A
#
# COMPACT_ATOMS: atom_id res chain seq x y z
N MET A 1 30.59 -18.34 86.02
CA MET A 1 29.74 -19.03 85.01
C MET A 1 29.13 -17.95 84.09
N ASN A 2 29.82 -17.63 83.00
CA ASN A 2 29.35 -16.63 82.03
C ASN A 2 28.53 -17.36 80.95
N ARG A 3 27.30 -16.97 80.81
CA ARG A 3 26.45 -17.37 79.64
C ARG A 3 26.57 -16.30 78.55
N PHE A 4 27.20 -16.65 77.42
CA PHE A 4 27.17 -15.87 76.18
C PHE A 4 25.85 -16.15 75.42
N LEU A 5 25.07 -15.09 75.21
CA LEU A 5 23.85 -15.12 74.39
C LEU A 5 24.24 -14.77 72.98
N PHE A 6 24.19 -15.72 72.00
CA PHE A 6 24.38 -15.45 70.63
C PHE A 6 23.05 -14.95 70.00
N LEU A 7 23.02 -13.69 69.55
CA LEU A 7 21.93 -13.11 68.81
C LEU A 7 22.17 -13.41 67.33
N LEU A 8 21.38 -14.32 66.73
CA LEU A 8 21.37 -14.55 65.27
C LEU A 8 20.56 -13.43 64.60
N LEU A 9 21.27 -12.56 63.85
CA LEU A 9 20.66 -11.54 62.99
C LEU A 9 20.28 -12.21 61.67
N ASN A 10 18.99 -12.48 61.43
CA ASN A 10 18.48 -12.91 60.15
C ASN A 10 18.41 -11.70 59.19
N LEU A 11 19.38 -11.59 58.28
CA LEU A 11 19.32 -10.64 57.14
C LEU A 11 18.40 -11.22 56.08
N THR A 12 17.16 -10.76 56.01
CA THR A 12 16.27 -11.01 54.88
C THR A 12 16.68 -10.12 53.71
N PHE A 13 17.31 -10.71 52.71
CA PHE A 13 17.50 -10.05 51.40
C PHE A 13 16.16 -9.93 50.71
N VAL A 14 15.60 -8.74 50.69
CA VAL A 14 14.48 -8.39 49.78
C VAL A 14 15.09 -8.17 48.39
N THR A 15 15.05 -9.17 47.57
CA THR A 15 15.31 -9.01 46.12
C THR A 15 14.16 -8.20 45.49
N CYS A 16 14.38 -6.91 45.29
CA CYS A 16 13.51 -6.15 44.35
C CYS A 16 13.66 -6.77 42.98
N VAL A 17 12.68 -7.57 42.57
CA VAL A 17 12.48 -7.92 41.17
C VAL A 17 12.00 -6.64 40.48
N VAL A 18 12.93 -5.90 39.88
CA VAL A 18 12.57 -4.85 38.92
C VAL A 18 11.93 -5.58 37.74
N SER A 19 10.62 -5.53 37.65
CA SER A 19 9.96 -5.99 36.43
C SER A 19 10.45 -5.08 35.29
N GLU A 20 11.21 -5.62 34.38
CA GLU A 20 11.56 -4.92 33.13
C GLU A 20 10.25 -4.51 32.46
N GLU A 21 10.03 -3.21 32.39
CA GLU A 21 8.81 -2.67 31.77
C GLU A 21 8.82 -3.08 30.29
N THR A 22 7.92 -3.97 29.90
CA THR A 22 7.88 -4.51 28.55
C THR A 22 7.52 -3.40 27.57
N LYS A 23 8.44 -3.06 26.67
CA LYS A 23 8.25 -2.02 25.66
C LYS A 23 7.10 -2.39 24.71
N PRO A 24 6.24 -1.43 24.29
CA PRO A 24 5.08 -1.69 23.45
C PRO A 24 5.47 -2.11 22.03
N VAL A 25 4.62 -2.92 21.38
CA VAL A 25 4.77 -3.31 19.96
C VAL A 25 4.85 -2.07 19.06
N LYS A 26 5.83 -2.01 18.17
CA LYS A 26 5.97 -0.92 17.18
C LYS A 26 5.11 -1.18 15.97
N VAL A 27 4.10 -0.35 15.74
CA VAL A 27 3.13 -0.51 14.64
C VAL A 27 3.45 0.44 13.51
N PHE A 28 3.61 -0.11 12.31
CA PHE A 28 3.80 0.65 11.07
C PHE A 28 2.65 0.37 10.09
N ILE A 29 2.05 1.44 9.57
CA ILE A 29 0.95 1.34 8.61
C ILE A 29 1.52 1.52 7.20
N LEU A 30 1.23 0.58 6.31
CA LEU A 30 1.66 0.60 4.91
C LEU A 30 0.43 0.75 4.02
N ALA A 31 0.17 1.96 3.50
CA ALA A 31 -1.07 2.28 2.79
C ALA A 31 -0.80 2.75 1.34
N GLY A 32 -1.70 2.40 0.42
CA GLY A 32 -1.58 2.83 -0.97
C GLY A 32 -2.32 1.98 -1.99
N GLN A 33 -1.77 1.91 -3.21
CA GLN A 33 -2.35 1.17 -4.31
C GLN A 33 -1.49 -0.03 -4.75
N SER A 34 -1.60 -0.48 -5.99
CA SER A 34 -0.94 -1.69 -6.51
C SER A 34 0.57 -1.77 -6.26
N ASN A 35 1.29 -0.66 -6.24
CA ASN A 35 2.71 -0.66 -5.90
C ASN A 35 2.96 -0.83 -4.40
N MET A 36 2.02 -0.42 -3.54
CA MET A 36 2.03 -0.79 -2.13
C MET A 36 1.60 -2.25 -1.93
N GLU A 37 0.65 -2.78 -2.75
CA GLU A 37 0.39 -4.23 -2.74
C GLU A 37 1.67 -5.03 -3.01
N GLY A 38 2.48 -4.61 -3.99
CA GLY A 38 3.68 -5.31 -4.42
C GLY A 38 3.44 -6.29 -5.56
N LYS A 39 4.29 -6.24 -6.59
CA LYS A 39 4.14 -6.98 -7.85
C LYS A 39 5.39 -7.79 -8.23
N GLY A 40 6.36 -7.91 -7.33
CA GLY A 40 7.56 -8.73 -7.54
C GLY A 40 7.23 -10.21 -7.37
N LYS A 41 7.16 -10.97 -8.46
CA LYS A 41 6.85 -12.40 -8.40
C LYS A 41 7.87 -13.19 -7.61
N ILE A 42 7.38 -14.13 -6.79
CA ILE A 42 8.22 -15.07 -6.05
C ILE A 42 8.73 -16.13 -7.03
N ASP A 43 7.81 -16.78 -7.73
CA ASP A 43 8.14 -17.80 -8.72
C ASP A 43 7.83 -17.30 -10.15
N PRO A 44 8.77 -17.41 -11.10
CA PRO A 44 10.15 -17.91 -10.92
C PRO A 44 11.18 -16.86 -10.47
N LEU A 45 10.81 -15.55 -10.45
CA LEU A 45 11.74 -14.42 -10.39
C LEU A 45 12.60 -14.41 -9.12
N LEU A 46 11.98 -14.27 -7.93
CA LEU A 46 12.73 -14.21 -6.67
C LEU A 46 13.45 -15.55 -6.40
N ASN A 47 12.80 -16.67 -6.70
CA ASN A 47 13.39 -18.03 -6.57
C ASN A 47 14.66 -18.21 -7.43
N HIS A 48 14.75 -17.55 -8.58
CA HIS A 48 15.96 -17.49 -9.38
C HIS A 48 17.00 -16.58 -8.72
N GLN A 49 16.60 -15.37 -8.35
CA GLN A 49 17.51 -14.31 -7.88
C GLN A 49 18.19 -14.62 -6.55
N ILE A 50 17.55 -15.37 -5.65
CA ILE A 50 18.19 -15.82 -4.39
C ILE A 50 19.32 -16.83 -4.61
N LYS A 51 19.44 -17.42 -5.81
CA LYS A 51 20.47 -18.40 -6.18
C LYS A 51 21.47 -17.87 -7.20
N ALA A 52 21.09 -16.86 -7.97
CA ALA A 52 21.92 -16.30 -9.04
C ALA A 52 23.14 -15.54 -8.47
N LEU A 53 24.32 -15.76 -9.07
CA LEU A 53 25.60 -15.23 -8.56
C LEU A 53 25.61 -13.71 -8.41
N ASP A 54 24.90 -13.00 -9.28
CA ASP A 54 24.87 -11.54 -9.33
C ASP A 54 23.83 -10.90 -8.37
N THR A 55 22.94 -11.71 -7.78
CA THR A 55 21.87 -11.19 -6.93
C THR A 55 21.72 -11.91 -5.59
N LYS A 56 22.28 -13.10 -5.43
CA LYS A 56 22.13 -13.91 -4.20
C LYS A 56 22.52 -13.17 -2.93
N ASP A 57 23.57 -12.38 -2.97
CA ASP A 57 24.06 -11.66 -1.79
C ASP A 57 23.12 -10.50 -1.41
N PHE A 58 22.46 -9.87 -2.40
CA PHE A 58 21.46 -8.85 -2.18
C PHE A 58 20.22 -9.40 -1.45
N PHE A 59 19.85 -10.66 -1.73
CA PHE A 59 18.70 -11.33 -1.14
C PHE A 59 19.05 -12.32 0.00
N ALA A 60 20.31 -12.42 0.41
CA ALA A 60 20.77 -13.40 1.40
C ALA A 60 19.99 -13.36 2.72
N HIS A 61 19.54 -12.17 3.14
CA HIS A 61 18.80 -11.96 4.37
C HIS A 61 17.33 -12.40 4.30
N PHE A 62 16.81 -12.79 3.12
CA PHE A 62 15.45 -13.28 2.96
C PHE A 62 15.33 -14.79 3.04
N HIS A 63 16.45 -15.52 2.99
CA HIS A 63 16.39 -16.97 2.99
C HIS A 63 17.58 -17.59 3.75
N LYS A 64 17.35 -18.79 4.32
CA LYS A 64 18.36 -19.57 5.02
C LYS A 64 18.06 -21.06 4.81
N GLY A 65 19.12 -21.83 4.50
CA GLY A 65 18.96 -23.30 4.34
C GLY A 65 18.02 -23.76 3.22
N GLY A 66 17.82 -22.93 2.20
CA GLY A 66 16.90 -23.21 1.08
C GLY A 66 15.45 -22.77 1.30
N GLU A 67 15.12 -22.26 2.47
CA GLU A 67 13.78 -21.79 2.82
C GLU A 67 13.76 -20.26 3.05
N TYR A 68 12.59 -19.64 2.80
CA TYR A 68 12.39 -18.25 3.15
C TYR A 68 12.28 -18.05 4.66
N ILE A 69 12.95 -17.02 5.17
CA ILE A 69 12.93 -16.67 6.58
C ILE A 69 11.51 -16.20 6.96
N LYS A 70 11.01 -16.71 8.07
CA LYS A 70 9.85 -16.18 8.79
C LYS A 70 10.36 -15.40 10.00
N ARG A 71 9.99 -14.13 10.07
CA ARG A 71 10.36 -13.23 11.17
C ARG A 71 9.27 -13.30 12.25
N ASN A 72 9.50 -14.09 13.30
CA ASN A 72 8.58 -14.19 14.45
C ASN A 72 8.56 -12.95 15.34
N ASP A 73 9.54 -12.08 15.17
CA ASP A 73 9.63 -10.74 15.79
C ASP A 73 8.95 -9.63 14.96
N VAL A 74 8.51 -9.93 13.72
CA VAL A 74 7.77 -9.00 12.87
C VAL A 74 6.50 -9.65 12.37
N TRP A 75 5.37 -9.13 12.79
CA TRP A 75 4.05 -9.58 12.34
C TRP A 75 3.53 -8.68 11.23
N ILE A 76 2.68 -9.26 10.38
CA ILE A 76 1.99 -8.51 9.33
C ILE A 76 0.52 -8.89 9.26
N ASN A 77 -0.33 -7.88 9.11
CA ASN A 77 -1.73 -8.03 8.72
C ASN A 77 -1.95 -7.35 7.37
N TYR A 78 -2.36 -8.10 6.38
CA TYR A 78 -2.72 -7.57 5.06
C TYR A 78 -4.03 -8.18 4.60
N LEU A 79 -5.12 -7.44 4.79
CA LEU A 79 -6.49 -7.86 4.50
C LEU A 79 -6.83 -9.18 5.23
N ASP A 80 -7.08 -10.25 4.49
CA ASP A 80 -7.40 -11.60 5.00
C ASP A 80 -6.15 -12.44 5.37
N ARG A 81 -4.93 -11.95 5.07
CA ARG A 81 -3.65 -12.63 5.33
C ARG A 81 -2.93 -12.01 6.52
N ARG A 82 -2.46 -12.83 7.45
CA ARG A 82 -1.75 -12.39 8.64
C ARG A 82 -0.82 -13.46 9.18
N GLY A 83 0.16 -13.05 9.96
CA GLY A 83 1.13 -13.93 10.64
C GLY A 83 2.52 -13.31 10.71
N ASP A 84 3.53 -14.17 10.84
CA ASP A 84 4.93 -13.77 10.79
C ASP A 84 5.30 -13.24 9.41
N LEU A 85 6.14 -12.20 9.38
CA LEU A 85 6.59 -11.64 8.12
C LEU A 85 7.46 -12.63 7.36
N THR A 86 7.06 -12.91 6.13
CA THR A 86 7.81 -13.69 5.14
C THR A 86 7.39 -13.25 3.73
N VAL A 87 7.83 -13.95 2.70
CA VAL A 87 7.34 -13.72 1.32
C VAL A 87 5.85 -14.02 1.17
N GLY A 88 5.19 -13.43 0.18
CA GLY A 88 3.79 -13.73 -0.15
C GLY A 88 2.77 -12.71 0.37
N TYR A 89 3.20 -11.62 1.03
CA TYR A 89 2.34 -10.51 1.42
C TYR A 89 2.24 -9.40 0.37
N GLY A 90 2.69 -9.66 -0.86
CA GLY A 90 2.38 -8.86 -2.05
C GLY A 90 1.00 -9.20 -2.65
N SER A 91 0.77 -8.89 -3.92
CA SER A 91 -0.29 -9.51 -4.72
C SER A 91 -0.12 -11.03 -4.74
N PRO A 92 -1.14 -11.84 -5.11
CA PRO A 92 -1.01 -13.29 -5.08
C PRO A 92 0.28 -13.80 -5.74
N GLY A 93 1.11 -14.53 -4.98
CA GLY A 93 2.41 -15.03 -5.42
C GLY A 93 3.51 -13.98 -5.58
N CYS A 94 3.35 -12.79 -4.97
CA CYS A 94 4.32 -11.69 -5.07
C CYS A 94 4.83 -11.25 -3.69
N ILE A 95 5.95 -10.51 -3.74
CA ILE A 95 6.42 -9.64 -2.66
C ILE A 95 6.20 -8.17 -3.06
N GLY A 96 6.14 -7.30 -2.07
CA GLY A 96 6.22 -5.85 -2.22
C GLY A 96 7.31 -5.27 -1.34
N LEU A 97 7.21 -4.00 -1.06
CA LEU A 97 8.14 -3.26 -0.21
C LEU A 97 8.06 -3.68 1.27
N GLU A 98 6.94 -4.28 1.71
CA GLU A 98 6.72 -4.71 3.10
C GLU A 98 7.78 -5.68 3.60
N LEU A 99 8.28 -6.55 2.71
CA LEU A 99 9.25 -7.58 3.10
C LEU A 99 10.55 -6.93 3.62
N GLN A 100 11.18 -6.07 2.80
CA GLN A 100 12.40 -5.39 3.20
C GLN A 100 12.18 -4.35 4.31
N PHE A 101 11.04 -3.63 4.24
CA PHE A 101 10.67 -2.67 5.28
C PHE A 101 10.61 -3.36 6.64
N GLY A 102 9.92 -4.49 6.74
CA GLY A 102 9.78 -5.22 7.99
C GLY A 102 11.09 -5.85 8.47
N HIS A 103 11.94 -6.37 7.57
CA HIS A 103 13.28 -6.83 7.94
C HIS A 103 14.11 -5.73 8.60
N ILE A 104 14.07 -4.50 8.06
CA ILE A 104 14.81 -3.37 8.64
C ILE A 104 14.23 -2.99 9.99
N MET A 105 12.89 -2.89 10.12
CA MET A 105 12.26 -2.54 11.38
C MET A 105 12.51 -3.58 12.46
N GLY A 106 12.39 -4.88 12.17
CA GLY A 106 12.69 -5.93 13.15
C GLY A 106 14.17 -6.03 13.51
N ASN A 107 15.09 -5.59 12.63
CA ASN A 107 16.51 -5.50 13.01
C ASN A 107 16.82 -4.25 13.84
N HIS A 108 16.00 -3.22 13.77
CA HIS A 108 16.21 -1.95 14.47
C HIS A 108 15.61 -1.96 15.89
N TYR A 109 14.45 -2.58 16.06
CA TYR A 109 13.74 -2.63 17.33
C TYR A 109 13.97 -3.95 18.06
N GLU A 110 14.16 -3.90 19.37
CA GLU A 110 14.20 -5.08 20.26
C GLU A 110 12.79 -5.60 20.53
N GLU A 111 11.80 -4.69 20.58
CA GLU A 111 10.39 -5.01 20.74
C GLU A 111 9.75 -5.52 19.43
N PRO A 112 8.70 -6.36 19.51
CA PRO A 112 8.01 -6.85 18.32
C PRO A 112 7.50 -5.72 17.44
N VAL A 113 7.51 -5.94 16.13
CA VAL A 113 7.01 -5.03 15.11
C VAL A 113 5.72 -5.58 14.49
N LEU A 114 4.73 -4.73 14.28
CA LEU A 114 3.52 -5.06 13.54
C LEU A 114 3.39 -4.17 12.30
N LEU A 115 3.31 -4.78 11.13
CA LEU A 115 2.96 -4.12 9.89
C LEU A 115 1.47 -4.27 9.62
N ILE A 116 0.74 -3.16 9.52
CA ILE A 116 -0.66 -3.16 9.06
C ILE A 116 -0.67 -2.63 7.63
N LYS A 117 -0.89 -3.53 6.67
CA LYS A 117 -0.85 -3.19 5.25
C LYS A 117 -2.27 -3.04 4.72
N THR A 118 -2.56 -1.86 4.15
CA THR A 118 -3.86 -1.47 3.62
C THR A 118 -3.70 -0.93 2.21
N ALA A 119 -3.69 -1.83 1.24
CA ALA A 119 -3.43 -1.49 -0.15
C ALA A 119 -4.43 -2.17 -1.09
N TRP A 120 -4.91 -1.41 -2.07
CA TRP A 120 -5.84 -1.89 -3.10
C TRP A 120 -5.47 -1.31 -4.46
N GLY A 121 -5.31 -2.18 -5.46
CA GLY A 121 -4.94 -1.79 -6.82
C GLY A 121 -5.92 -0.83 -7.47
N GLY A 122 -5.42 0.09 -8.30
CA GLY A 122 -6.24 0.97 -9.11
C GLY A 122 -7.01 2.05 -8.34
N LYS A 123 -6.54 2.47 -7.16
CA LYS A 123 -7.21 3.45 -6.29
C LYS A 123 -6.54 4.82 -6.34
N SER A 124 -7.37 5.87 -6.41
CA SER A 124 -6.97 7.27 -6.39
C SER A 124 -7.13 7.88 -4.99
N ILE A 125 -6.34 8.93 -4.68
CA ILE A 125 -6.57 9.74 -3.48
C ILE A 125 -7.72 10.73 -3.69
N GLY A 126 -7.89 11.22 -4.92
CA GLY A 126 -8.95 12.21 -5.22
C GLY A 126 -10.37 11.65 -5.08
N ARG A 127 -10.54 10.33 -5.20
CA ARG A 127 -11.84 9.65 -5.08
C ARG A 127 -11.83 8.55 -4.03
N ASP A 128 -11.06 7.49 -4.26
CA ASP A 128 -11.15 6.24 -3.49
C ASP A 128 -10.68 6.41 -2.05
N PHE A 129 -9.51 7.03 -1.86
CA PHE A 129 -8.95 7.38 -0.56
C PHE A 129 -9.24 8.84 -0.15
N ARG A 130 -10.23 9.50 -0.76
CA ARG A 130 -10.54 10.90 -0.45
C ARG A 130 -10.73 11.09 1.05
N PRO A 131 -9.87 11.89 1.71
CA PRO A 131 -9.95 12.09 3.15
C PRO A 131 -11.15 12.97 3.50
N PRO A 132 -11.74 12.83 4.69
CA PRO A 132 -12.92 13.60 5.11
C PRO A 132 -12.75 15.10 4.98
N SER A 133 -11.59 15.66 5.33
CA SER A 133 -11.29 17.09 5.24
C SER A 133 -11.23 17.64 3.81
N SER A 134 -11.17 16.78 2.79
CA SER A 134 -11.26 17.19 1.38
C SER A 134 -12.71 17.54 0.96
N GLY A 135 -13.68 17.24 1.80
CA GLY A 135 -15.09 17.56 1.57
C GLY A 135 -15.72 16.76 0.44
N ALA A 136 -16.94 17.15 0.08
CA ALA A 136 -17.68 16.55 -1.02
C ALA A 136 -17.01 16.87 -2.37
N PRO A 137 -17.08 15.92 -3.35
CA PRO A 137 -16.67 16.19 -4.73
C PRO A 137 -17.59 17.23 -5.37
N SER A 138 -17.12 17.85 -6.48
CA SER A 138 -17.96 18.77 -7.22
C SER A 138 -19.18 18.07 -7.81
N LYS A 139 -20.26 18.81 -7.99
CA LYS A 139 -21.50 18.30 -8.62
C LYS A 139 -21.20 17.80 -10.03
N GLU A 140 -20.37 18.52 -10.76
CA GLU A 140 -19.95 18.17 -12.13
C GLU A 140 -19.24 16.81 -12.16
N SER A 141 -18.32 16.57 -11.23
CA SER A 141 -17.62 15.27 -11.10
C SER A 141 -18.59 14.12 -10.80
N ILE A 142 -19.58 14.34 -9.93
CA ILE A 142 -20.61 13.36 -9.61
C ILE A 142 -21.46 13.09 -10.85
N ASP A 143 -21.99 14.12 -11.49
CA ASP A 143 -22.87 14.01 -12.66
C ASP A 143 -22.16 13.28 -13.80
N GLN A 144 -20.88 13.57 -14.03
CA GLN A 144 -20.06 12.87 -15.04
C GLN A 144 -19.91 11.38 -14.75
N LEU A 145 -19.67 11.02 -13.49
CA LEU A 145 -19.53 9.62 -13.10
C LEU A 145 -20.87 8.87 -13.20
N VAL A 146 -21.97 9.49 -12.80
CA VAL A 146 -23.33 8.94 -12.95
C VAL A 146 -23.62 8.69 -14.43
N GLU A 147 -23.33 9.65 -15.31
CA GLU A 147 -23.53 9.50 -16.75
C GLU A 147 -22.67 8.38 -17.35
N ASN A 148 -21.43 8.22 -16.88
CA ASN A 148 -20.56 7.11 -17.28
C ASN A 148 -21.14 5.74 -16.87
N LEU A 149 -21.75 5.63 -15.69
CA LEU A 149 -22.42 4.40 -15.26
C LEU A 149 -23.62 4.09 -16.14
N ILE A 150 -24.44 5.08 -16.45
CA ILE A 150 -25.61 4.96 -17.35
C ILE A 150 -25.15 4.49 -18.73
N LYS A 151 -24.14 5.14 -19.32
CA LYS A 151 -23.57 4.75 -20.62
C LYS A 151 -23.00 3.34 -20.62
N ARG A 152 -22.32 2.96 -19.52
CA ARG A 152 -21.78 1.60 -19.35
C ARG A 152 -22.89 0.55 -19.41
N ASP A 153 -23.97 0.76 -18.69
CA ASP A 153 -25.10 -0.18 -18.63
C ASP A 153 -25.82 -0.26 -19.99
N TYR A 154 -26.07 0.88 -20.62
CA TYR A 154 -26.60 0.92 -21.98
C TYR A 154 -25.73 0.12 -22.94
N ASN A 155 -24.42 0.37 -22.96
CA ASN A 155 -23.47 -0.35 -23.82
C ASN A 155 -23.46 -1.85 -23.54
N LYS A 156 -23.63 -2.27 -22.29
CA LYS A 156 -23.73 -3.69 -21.92
C LYS A 156 -24.99 -4.34 -22.49
N ILE A 157 -26.13 -3.66 -22.42
CA ILE A 157 -27.42 -4.12 -22.96
C ILE A 157 -27.30 -4.25 -24.48
N ILE A 158 -26.93 -3.18 -25.18
CA ILE A 158 -26.81 -3.18 -26.64
C ILE A 158 -25.80 -4.22 -27.14
N ARG A 159 -24.69 -4.41 -26.44
CA ARG A 159 -23.73 -5.49 -26.77
C ARG A 159 -24.36 -6.87 -26.62
N GLY A 160 -25.13 -7.09 -25.56
CA GLY A 160 -25.86 -8.34 -25.37
C GLY A 160 -26.86 -8.63 -26.48
N GLU A 161 -27.67 -7.63 -26.87
CA GLU A 161 -28.63 -7.72 -27.98
C GLU A 161 -27.94 -7.93 -29.33
N LEU A 162 -26.83 -7.22 -29.59
CA LEU A 162 -26.03 -7.38 -30.80
C LEU A 162 -25.46 -8.80 -30.94
N ASN A 163 -24.94 -9.34 -29.85
CA ASN A 163 -24.38 -10.70 -29.84
C ASN A 163 -25.48 -11.76 -30.10
N LYS A 164 -26.70 -11.54 -29.62
CA LYS A 164 -27.85 -12.40 -29.93
C LYS A 164 -28.24 -12.27 -31.40
N ALA A 165 -28.45 -11.05 -31.88
CA ALA A 165 -28.90 -10.77 -33.26
C ALA A 165 -27.88 -11.24 -34.30
N LYS A 166 -26.59 -11.23 -34.04
CA LYS A 166 -25.55 -11.74 -34.93
C LYS A 166 -25.58 -13.26 -35.16
N ARG A 167 -26.23 -14.03 -34.28
CA ARG A 167 -26.44 -15.47 -34.48
C ARG A 167 -27.36 -15.75 -35.67
N ASP A 168 -28.39 -14.88 -35.83
CA ASP A 168 -29.39 -15.02 -36.87
C ASP A 168 -29.02 -14.20 -38.13
N ASN A 169 -28.37 -13.05 -37.95
CA ASN A 169 -27.88 -12.18 -39.01
C ASN A 169 -26.47 -11.67 -38.73
N PRO A 170 -25.41 -12.35 -39.24
CA PRO A 170 -24.02 -11.94 -39.03
C PRO A 170 -23.65 -10.53 -39.49
N LYS A 171 -24.45 -9.95 -40.40
CA LYS A 171 -24.22 -8.60 -41.00
C LYS A 171 -24.87 -7.48 -40.16
N ILE A 172 -25.65 -7.79 -39.14
CA ILE A 172 -26.34 -6.78 -38.35
C ILE A 172 -25.33 -5.87 -37.64
N THR A 173 -25.58 -4.59 -37.70
CA THR A 173 -24.73 -3.56 -37.07
C THR A 173 -25.23 -3.16 -35.70
N ARG A 174 -24.39 -2.48 -34.96
CA ARG A 174 -24.78 -1.89 -33.66
C ARG A 174 -25.94 -0.90 -33.83
N LYS A 175 -25.92 -0.07 -34.88
CA LYS A 175 -26.94 0.92 -35.18
C LYS A 175 -28.31 0.26 -35.40
N ASP A 176 -28.36 -0.84 -36.18
CA ASP A 176 -29.60 -1.58 -36.41
C ASP A 176 -30.20 -2.14 -35.10
N VAL A 177 -29.36 -2.50 -34.17
CA VAL A 177 -29.80 -2.97 -32.83
C VAL A 177 -30.30 -1.82 -31.97
N GLU A 178 -29.57 -0.69 -31.94
CA GLU A 178 -29.97 0.50 -31.19
C GLU A 178 -31.33 1.05 -31.67
N GLU A 179 -31.60 1.05 -32.97
CA GLU A 179 -32.89 1.48 -33.53
C GLU A 179 -34.06 0.54 -33.19
N LYS A 180 -33.80 -0.73 -32.93
CA LYS A 180 -34.80 -1.75 -32.61
C LYS A 180 -34.91 -2.03 -31.10
N SER A 181 -33.95 -1.55 -30.32
CA SER A 181 -33.95 -1.81 -28.86
C SER A 181 -35.08 -1.06 -28.16
N ASN A 182 -35.73 -1.75 -27.23
CA ASN A 182 -36.69 -1.14 -26.34
C ASN A 182 -36.01 -0.31 -25.23
N GLU A 183 -34.68 -0.37 -25.12
CA GLU A 183 -33.89 0.39 -24.16
C GLU A 183 -33.22 1.59 -24.82
N SER A 184 -33.18 2.70 -24.12
CA SER A 184 -32.50 3.93 -24.51
C SER A 184 -31.69 4.48 -23.33
N LEU A 185 -30.72 5.33 -23.63
CA LEU A 185 -29.98 6.05 -22.60
C LEU A 185 -30.90 6.83 -21.64
N ASP A 186 -31.96 7.46 -22.18
CA ASP A 186 -32.90 8.26 -21.40
C ASP A 186 -33.75 7.40 -20.49
N LYS A 187 -34.17 6.22 -20.95
CA LYS A 187 -34.94 5.27 -20.14
C LYS A 187 -34.10 4.76 -18.96
N ILE A 188 -32.83 4.38 -19.20
CA ILE A 188 -31.91 3.95 -18.14
C ILE A 188 -31.60 5.11 -17.20
N ARG A 189 -31.37 6.31 -17.74
CA ARG A 189 -31.12 7.52 -16.94
C ARG A 189 -32.26 7.80 -15.99
N LYS A 190 -33.52 7.78 -16.48
CA LYS A 190 -34.70 7.97 -15.66
C LYS A 190 -34.84 6.92 -14.57
N ALA A 191 -34.55 5.65 -14.88
CA ALA A 191 -34.67 4.55 -13.93
C ALA A 191 -33.57 4.48 -12.88
N LYS A 192 -32.34 4.86 -13.22
CA LYS A 192 -31.15 4.56 -12.38
C LYS A 192 -30.36 5.79 -11.90
N LYS A 193 -30.74 7.00 -12.27
CA LYS A 193 -29.98 8.20 -11.92
C LYS A 193 -29.77 8.36 -10.42
N GLU A 194 -30.81 8.19 -9.63
CA GLU A 194 -30.76 8.33 -8.17
C GLU A 194 -29.93 7.22 -7.52
N GLU A 195 -30.10 5.97 -7.98
CA GLU A 195 -29.30 4.84 -7.51
C GLU A 195 -27.81 5.08 -7.78
N TYR A 196 -27.46 5.49 -9.01
CA TYR A 196 -26.07 5.74 -9.37
C TYR A 196 -25.50 6.99 -8.71
N HIS A 197 -26.29 8.01 -8.48
CA HIS A 197 -25.88 9.18 -7.72
C HIS A 197 -25.44 8.78 -6.29
N LYS A 198 -26.25 7.98 -5.61
CA LYS A 198 -25.91 7.43 -4.30
C LYS A 198 -24.66 6.55 -4.37
N GLN A 199 -24.58 5.63 -5.33
CA GLN A 199 -23.43 4.74 -5.52
C GLN A 199 -22.13 5.54 -5.73
N VAL A 200 -22.18 6.61 -6.52
CA VAL A 200 -21.04 7.50 -6.78
C VAL A 200 -20.61 8.20 -5.49
N LEU A 201 -21.55 8.81 -4.76
CA LEU A 201 -21.24 9.46 -3.48
C LEU A 201 -20.63 8.50 -2.48
N ASP A 202 -21.20 7.30 -2.31
CA ASP A 202 -20.70 6.28 -1.37
C ASP A 202 -19.28 5.79 -1.75
N SER A 203 -18.90 5.88 -3.03
CA SER A 203 -17.57 5.49 -3.51
C SER A 203 -16.46 6.45 -3.10
N TYR A 204 -16.79 7.73 -2.84
CA TYR A 204 -15.79 8.70 -2.38
C TYR A 204 -15.35 8.41 -0.95
N GLY A 205 -14.05 8.34 -0.75
CA GLY A 205 -13.45 8.02 0.54
C GLY A 205 -13.74 6.59 1.05
N HIS A 206 -14.31 5.72 0.22
CA HIS A 206 -14.62 4.34 0.62
C HIS A 206 -13.38 3.59 1.10
N PHE A 207 -12.27 3.68 0.36
CA PHE A 207 -11.01 3.02 0.73
C PHE A 207 -10.27 3.73 1.87
N TYR A 208 -10.48 5.03 2.07
CA TYR A 208 -10.04 5.71 3.29
C TYR A 208 -10.73 5.11 4.52
N ARG A 209 -12.05 4.97 4.48
CA ARG A 209 -12.82 4.35 5.58
C ARG A 209 -12.42 2.89 5.81
N LEU A 210 -12.23 2.10 4.75
CA LEU A 210 -11.74 0.72 4.87
C LEU A 210 -10.35 0.66 5.50
N MET A 211 -9.42 1.51 5.08
CA MET A 211 -8.08 1.63 5.66
C MET A 211 -8.17 1.88 7.17
N MET A 212 -8.93 2.89 7.59
CA MET A 212 -9.08 3.23 8.99
C MET A 212 -9.76 2.12 9.80
N THR A 213 -10.76 1.45 9.21
CA THR A 213 -11.42 0.29 9.83
C THR A 213 -10.43 -0.85 10.04
N GLU A 214 -9.66 -1.22 9.00
CA GLU A 214 -8.69 -2.31 9.08
C GLU A 214 -7.60 -2.03 10.13
N ILE A 215 -7.10 -0.80 10.20
CA ILE A 215 -6.13 -0.37 11.21
C ILE A 215 -6.73 -0.55 12.62
N LYS A 216 -7.90 0.04 12.87
CA LYS A 216 -8.55 0.01 14.19
C LYS A 216 -8.92 -1.42 14.62
N THR A 217 -9.45 -2.22 13.70
CA THR A 217 -9.79 -3.62 13.96
C THR A 217 -8.56 -4.45 14.26
N THR A 218 -7.48 -4.30 13.47
CA THR A 218 -6.22 -5.03 13.74
C THR A 218 -5.67 -4.70 15.12
N LEU A 219 -5.66 -3.42 15.49
CA LEU A 219 -5.15 -2.97 16.80
C LEU A 219 -6.02 -3.45 17.97
N SER A 220 -7.34 -3.46 17.81
CA SER A 220 -8.25 -3.95 18.86
C SER A 220 -8.25 -5.48 19.01
N GLU A 221 -7.88 -6.21 17.96
CA GLU A 221 -7.89 -7.67 17.91
C GLU A 221 -6.48 -8.29 17.94
N MET A 222 -5.44 -7.55 18.33
CA MET A 222 -4.05 -8.04 18.31
C MET A 222 -3.89 -9.40 18.98
N LYS A 223 -4.50 -9.60 20.15
CA LYS A 223 -4.41 -10.87 20.89
C LYS A 223 -5.07 -12.04 20.16
N LEU A 224 -6.10 -11.77 19.38
CA LEU A 224 -6.79 -12.78 18.58
C LEU A 224 -6.02 -13.07 17.28
N ARG A 225 -5.43 -12.04 16.68
CA ARG A 225 -4.78 -12.12 15.36
C ARG A 225 -3.34 -12.65 15.44
N PHE A 226 -2.64 -12.37 16.54
CA PHE A 226 -1.24 -12.71 16.75
C PHE A 226 -1.07 -13.46 18.08
N PRO A 227 -0.96 -14.81 18.02
CA PRO A 227 -0.87 -15.64 19.24
C PRO A 227 0.27 -15.25 20.17
N ASP A 228 1.40 -14.77 19.62
CA ASP A 228 2.58 -14.38 20.38
C ASP A 228 2.47 -12.98 21.01
N TYR A 229 1.37 -12.26 20.79
CA TYR A 229 1.13 -10.98 21.43
C TYR A 229 0.78 -11.16 22.91
N ASP A 230 1.64 -10.70 23.79
CA ASP A 230 1.57 -10.87 25.25
C ASP A 230 0.74 -9.81 26.00
N GLY A 231 0.15 -8.85 25.28
CA GLY A 231 -0.67 -7.78 25.88
C GLY A 231 0.11 -6.51 26.29
N ARG A 232 1.38 -6.38 25.90
CA ARG A 232 2.26 -5.23 26.23
C ARG A 232 1.82 -3.87 25.69
N GLY A 233 0.69 -3.79 24.98
CA GLY A 233 0.24 -2.57 24.29
C GLY A 233 0.98 -2.33 22.98
N TYR A 234 0.72 -1.19 22.36
CA TYR A 234 1.34 -0.82 21.08
C TYR A 234 1.60 0.69 21.00
N GLU A 235 2.55 1.06 20.15
CA GLU A 235 2.82 2.44 19.69
C GLU A 235 2.66 2.50 18.18
N ILE A 236 1.81 3.40 17.67
CA ILE A 236 1.75 3.67 16.23
C ILE A 236 2.99 4.49 15.87
N ALA A 237 3.96 3.84 15.25
CA ALA A 237 5.32 4.32 15.11
C ALA A 237 5.61 4.99 13.75
N GLY A 238 4.81 4.71 12.72
CA GLY A 238 4.98 5.32 11.40
C GLY A 238 3.88 4.95 10.42
N PHE A 239 3.77 5.76 9.36
CA PHE A 239 2.85 5.57 8.26
C PHE A 239 3.60 5.73 6.94
N VAL A 240 3.39 4.82 6.01
CA VAL A 240 4.00 4.85 4.67
C VAL A 240 2.90 4.95 3.63
N TRP A 241 3.01 5.92 2.75
CA TRP A 241 2.09 6.12 1.63
C TRP A 241 2.78 5.84 0.30
N PHE A 242 2.20 4.92 -0.51
CA PHE A 242 2.73 4.63 -1.84
C PHE A 242 1.61 4.47 -2.85
N GLN A 243 1.18 5.60 -3.44
CA GLN A 243 0.05 5.72 -4.35
C GLN A 243 0.26 6.93 -5.27
N GLY A 244 -0.42 7.03 -6.42
CA GLY A 244 -0.38 8.22 -7.28
C GLY A 244 -0.83 7.96 -8.73
N TRP A 245 -0.67 6.74 -9.26
CA TRP A 245 -0.95 6.43 -10.66
C TRP A 245 -2.38 6.77 -11.10
N ASN A 246 -3.37 6.43 -10.28
CA ASN A 246 -4.78 6.62 -10.63
C ASN A 246 -5.25 8.07 -10.52
N ASP A 247 -4.43 8.95 -9.97
CA ASP A 247 -4.70 10.39 -9.91
C ASP A 247 -4.15 11.17 -11.11
N MET A 248 -3.58 10.47 -12.11
CA MET A 248 -3.15 11.11 -13.37
C MET A 248 -4.30 11.36 -14.36
N TYR A 249 -5.52 10.92 -14.04
CA TYR A 249 -6.66 10.96 -14.97
C TYR A 249 -7.69 12.01 -14.57
N GLY A 250 -8.36 12.61 -15.57
CA GLY A 250 -9.37 13.62 -15.37
C GLY A 250 -8.82 14.85 -14.64
N ASP A 251 -9.58 15.39 -13.70
CA ASP A 251 -9.24 16.58 -12.93
C ASP A 251 -8.44 16.27 -11.64
N LEU A 252 -8.21 14.98 -11.35
CA LEU A 252 -7.57 14.54 -10.11
C LEU A 252 -6.14 15.03 -9.91
N PRO A 253 -5.29 15.22 -10.97
CA PRO A 253 -3.94 15.72 -10.77
C PRO A 253 -3.89 17.07 -10.06
N GLY A 254 -4.83 17.96 -10.37
CA GLY A 254 -4.91 19.31 -9.77
C GLY A 254 -5.28 19.31 -8.28
N GLU A 255 -6.00 18.28 -7.81
CA GLU A 255 -6.42 18.14 -6.42
C GLU A 255 -5.43 17.36 -5.54
N TYR A 256 -4.44 16.69 -6.15
CA TYR A 256 -3.60 15.70 -5.44
C TYR A 256 -2.90 16.30 -4.22
N ALA A 257 -2.25 17.45 -4.35
CA ALA A 257 -1.53 18.10 -3.26
C ALA A 257 -2.43 18.35 -2.05
N LYS A 258 -3.61 18.93 -2.30
CA LYS A 258 -4.59 19.24 -1.24
C LYS A 258 -5.14 17.97 -0.58
N ASN A 259 -5.47 16.96 -1.38
CA ASN A 259 -5.97 15.69 -0.86
C ASN A 259 -4.89 14.96 -0.05
N MET A 260 -3.61 15.03 -0.45
CA MET A 260 -2.50 14.43 0.28
C MET A 260 -2.26 15.13 1.62
N GLU A 261 -2.27 16.46 1.65
CA GLU A 261 -2.18 17.24 2.90
C GLU A 261 -3.33 16.87 3.86
N ASN A 262 -4.56 16.83 3.35
CA ASN A 262 -5.73 16.47 4.13
C ASN A 262 -5.65 15.02 4.66
N LEU A 263 -5.20 14.07 3.83
CA LEU A 263 -5.01 12.68 4.25
C LEU A 263 -4.03 12.56 5.43
N ILE A 264 -2.91 13.26 5.36
CA ILE A 264 -1.91 13.29 6.45
C ILE A 264 -2.55 13.82 7.74
N ARG A 265 -3.27 14.94 7.66
CA ARG A 265 -3.91 15.57 8.83
C ARG A 265 -5.03 14.70 9.41
N ASP A 266 -5.87 14.12 8.55
CA ASP A 266 -7.00 13.27 8.97
C ASP A 266 -6.52 11.96 9.59
N VAL A 267 -5.53 11.29 9.00
CA VAL A 267 -4.93 10.07 9.56
C VAL A 267 -4.33 10.33 10.94
N ARG A 268 -3.59 11.43 11.11
CA ARG A 268 -3.03 11.82 12.41
C ARG A 268 -4.11 12.07 13.46
N LYS A 269 -5.16 12.79 13.07
CA LYS A 269 -6.30 13.08 13.95
C LYS A 269 -7.03 11.82 14.37
N GLU A 270 -7.34 10.92 13.42
CA GLU A 270 -8.10 9.70 13.68
C GLU A 270 -7.32 8.66 14.49
N LEU A 271 -5.99 8.63 14.35
CA LEU A 271 -5.10 7.74 15.11
C LEU A 271 -4.67 8.34 16.44
N GLY A 272 -4.95 9.62 16.71
CA GLY A 272 -4.55 10.29 17.94
C GLY A 272 -3.03 10.53 18.05
N VAL A 273 -2.31 10.59 16.92
CA VAL A 273 -0.84 10.78 16.87
C VAL A 273 -0.50 12.02 16.04
N PRO A 274 -0.53 13.23 16.64
CA PRO A 274 -0.40 14.50 15.90
C PRO A 274 0.88 14.66 15.08
N ARG A 275 1.98 14.06 15.53
CA ARG A 275 3.29 14.11 14.87
C ARG A 275 3.71 12.72 14.33
N LEU A 276 2.74 11.88 13.94
CA LEU A 276 3.04 10.56 13.33
C LEU A 276 4.03 10.73 12.18
N PRO A 277 5.19 10.05 12.22
CA PRO A 277 6.13 10.02 11.10
C PRO A 277 5.49 9.45 9.85
N ILE A 278 5.56 10.19 8.73
CA ILE A 278 4.97 9.78 7.46
C ILE A 278 6.01 9.81 6.34
N ALA A 279 6.28 8.65 5.76
CA ALA A 279 7.10 8.53 4.56
C ALA A 279 6.22 8.38 3.32
N ILE A 280 6.51 9.16 2.27
CA ILE A 280 5.77 9.13 1.01
C ILE A 280 6.70 8.63 -0.08
N GLY A 281 6.38 7.50 -0.71
CA GLY A 281 7.01 7.08 -1.95
C GLY A 281 6.46 7.89 -3.12
N VAL A 282 7.26 8.84 -3.63
CA VAL A 282 6.91 9.59 -4.84
C VAL A 282 6.90 8.64 -6.02
N MET A 283 5.81 8.65 -6.81
CA MET A 283 5.68 7.71 -7.93
C MET A 283 6.83 7.81 -8.92
N GLY A 284 7.38 6.64 -9.31
CA GLY A 284 8.56 6.52 -10.17
C GLY A 284 8.35 5.61 -11.39
N GLN A 285 7.11 5.41 -11.83
CA GLN A 285 6.74 4.42 -12.85
C GLN A 285 7.29 4.70 -14.25
N ASN A 286 7.88 5.86 -14.48
CA ASN A 286 8.56 6.18 -15.73
C ASN A 286 10.07 5.85 -15.71
N GLY A 287 10.55 5.27 -14.61
CA GLY A 287 11.96 4.93 -14.42
C GLY A 287 12.86 6.16 -14.52
N PHE A 288 13.97 6.01 -15.23
CA PHE A 288 14.95 7.09 -15.43
C PHE A 288 14.49 8.18 -16.40
N LYS A 289 13.34 8.03 -17.07
CA LYS A 289 12.83 9.02 -18.00
C LYS A 289 12.14 10.16 -17.25
N PRO A 290 12.32 11.43 -17.65
CA PRO A 290 11.63 12.55 -17.03
C PRO A 290 10.10 12.39 -17.10
N ALA A 291 9.42 12.61 -15.99
CA ALA A 291 7.97 12.64 -15.97
C ALA A 291 7.43 13.85 -16.73
N LYS A 292 6.32 13.66 -17.47
CA LYS A 292 5.65 14.70 -18.27
C LYS A 292 4.15 14.72 -17.97
N GLY A 293 3.48 15.83 -18.31
CA GLY A 293 2.03 15.97 -18.19
C GLY A 293 1.55 15.68 -16.76
N ASN A 294 0.44 14.98 -16.62
CA ASN A 294 -0.21 14.69 -15.35
C ASN A 294 0.68 13.91 -14.38
N MET A 295 1.58 13.06 -14.88
CA MET A 295 2.57 12.37 -14.03
C MET A 295 3.49 13.37 -13.34
N ALA A 296 3.98 14.39 -14.06
CA ALA A 296 4.83 15.43 -13.47
C ALA A 296 4.07 16.25 -12.43
N ILE A 297 2.78 16.54 -12.67
CA ILE A 297 1.92 17.26 -11.70
C ILE A 297 1.78 16.46 -10.41
N VAL A 298 1.42 15.18 -10.49
CA VAL A 298 1.27 14.32 -9.31
C VAL A 298 2.60 14.15 -8.55
N LYS A 299 3.72 13.90 -9.27
CA LYS A 299 5.05 13.82 -8.64
C LYS A 299 5.42 15.11 -7.90
N LYS A 300 5.18 16.28 -8.51
CA LYS A 300 5.40 17.58 -7.88
C LYS A 300 4.52 17.76 -6.65
N ALA A 301 3.26 17.37 -6.71
CA ALA A 301 2.33 17.42 -5.60
C ALA A 301 2.78 16.53 -4.42
N GLN A 302 3.30 15.35 -4.69
CA GLN A 302 3.88 14.48 -3.66
C GLN A 302 5.11 15.08 -3.01
N LEU A 303 6.03 15.61 -3.80
CA LEU A 303 7.24 16.27 -3.31
C LEU A 303 6.95 17.54 -2.50
N SER A 304 5.90 18.30 -2.85
CA SER A 304 5.55 19.53 -2.13
C SER A 304 5.16 19.32 -0.67
N MET A 305 4.89 18.08 -0.24
CA MET A 305 4.68 17.76 1.18
C MET A 305 5.93 18.04 2.03
N ASN A 306 7.14 18.01 1.43
CA ASN A 306 8.39 18.36 2.09
C ASN A 306 8.49 19.86 2.45
N ASP A 307 7.72 20.72 1.77
CA ASP A 307 7.80 22.17 1.90
C ASP A 307 6.82 22.75 2.93
N ILE A 308 5.85 21.93 3.37
CA ILE A 308 4.84 22.35 4.35
C ILE A 308 5.49 22.47 5.73
N LEU A 309 5.42 23.66 6.34
CA LEU A 309 6.10 23.95 7.62
C LEU A 309 5.72 22.99 8.74
N ASP A 310 4.41 22.69 8.89
CA ASP A 310 3.90 21.77 9.92
C ASP A 310 4.40 20.31 9.74
N PHE A 311 4.89 19.99 8.54
CA PHE A 311 5.35 18.63 8.19
C PHE A 311 6.86 18.46 8.34
N LYS A 312 7.61 19.54 8.56
CA LYS A 312 9.06 19.46 8.76
C LYS A 312 9.44 18.57 9.93
N GLY A 313 10.39 17.66 9.71
CA GLY A 313 10.86 16.68 10.69
C GLY A 313 9.85 15.57 11.04
N ASN A 314 8.73 15.48 10.33
CA ASN A 314 7.74 14.41 10.58
C ASN A 314 6.99 13.91 9.32
N VAL A 315 7.23 14.50 8.15
CA VAL A 315 6.80 14.00 6.83
C VAL A 315 7.97 14.11 5.87
N LYS A 316 8.22 13.06 5.07
CA LYS A 316 9.26 13.08 4.03
C LYS A 316 8.79 12.32 2.80
N ALA A 317 8.77 13.00 1.67
CA ALA A 317 8.51 12.42 0.36
C ALA A 317 9.85 12.16 -0.34
N ILE A 318 10.06 10.91 -0.79
CA ILE A 318 11.30 10.47 -1.44
C ILE A 318 11.04 9.98 -2.87
N PRO A 319 11.88 10.34 -3.85
CA PRO A 319 11.77 9.82 -5.21
C PRO A 319 11.99 8.30 -5.23
N THR A 320 11.16 7.56 -5.97
CA THR A 320 11.33 6.11 -6.11
C THR A 320 11.82 5.67 -7.49
N ASP A 321 11.85 6.58 -8.47
CA ASP A 321 12.42 6.35 -9.81
C ASP A 321 13.91 6.03 -9.79
N ILE A 322 14.66 6.55 -8.82
CA ILE A 322 16.09 6.27 -8.64
C ILE A 322 16.40 4.81 -8.24
N TYR A 323 15.39 4.06 -7.79
CA TYR A 323 15.52 2.66 -7.34
C TYR A 323 15.22 1.63 -8.42
N TRP A 324 14.93 2.05 -9.65
CA TRP A 324 14.67 1.14 -10.76
C TRP A 324 15.81 0.14 -10.97
N ASP A 325 15.44 -1.08 -11.29
CA ASP A 325 16.40 -2.08 -11.77
C ASP A 325 16.76 -1.80 -13.23
N LYS A 326 17.99 -1.35 -13.47
CA LYS A 326 18.48 -1.04 -14.82
C LYS A 326 18.41 -2.22 -15.76
N ARG A 327 18.67 -3.45 -15.27
CA ARG A 327 18.61 -4.66 -16.09
C ARG A 327 17.19 -4.92 -16.58
N ALA A 328 16.20 -4.70 -15.70
CA ALA A 328 14.81 -4.84 -16.07
C ALA A 328 14.38 -3.76 -17.07
N ASP A 329 14.84 -2.52 -16.92
CA ASP A 329 14.57 -1.43 -17.88
C ASP A 329 15.16 -1.71 -19.26
N GLU A 330 16.40 -2.20 -19.32
CA GLU A 330 17.10 -2.57 -20.54
C GLU A 330 16.49 -3.79 -21.25
N ALA A 331 16.01 -4.78 -20.48
CA ALA A 331 15.44 -6.00 -21.03
C ALA A 331 13.97 -5.84 -21.48
N PHE A 332 13.24 -4.88 -20.90
CA PHE A 332 11.80 -4.74 -21.13
C PHE A 332 11.40 -4.47 -22.60
N PRO A 333 12.11 -3.67 -23.42
CA PRO A 333 11.73 -3.42 -24.80
C PRO A 333 11.60 -4.69 -25.65
N THR A 334 12.40 -5.73 -25.37
CA THR A 334 12.46 -6.99 -26.11
C THR A 334 11.98 -8.20 -25.29
N TRP A 335 11.27 -7.98 -24.17
CA TRP A 335 10.89 -9.04 -23.23
C TRP A 335 10.08 -10.18 -23.86
N ARG A 336 9.27 -9.87 -24.90
CA ARG A 336 8.45 -10.88 -25.58
C ARG A 336 9.30 -11.86 -26.41
N ASP A 337 10.41 -11.39 -26.96
CA ASP A 337 11.31 -12.19 -27.77
C ASP A 337 12.25 -13.05 -26.88
N ASN A 338 12.43 -12.64 -25.61
CA ASN A 338 13.31 -13.27 -24.64
C ASN A 338 12.60 -13.61 -23.32
N LEU A 339 11.43 -14.22 -23.41
CA LEU A 339 10.57 -14.47 -22.24
C LEU A 339 11.26 -15.28 -21.13
N GLN A 340 12.09 -16.28 -21.51
CA GLN A 340 12.82 -17.11 -20.54
C GLN A 340 13.83 -16.32 -19.70
N GLU A 341 14.45 -15.31 -20.29
CA GLU A 341 15.37 -14.41 -19.56
C GLU A 341 14.57 -13.34 -18.80
N TRP A 342 13.52 -12.81 -19.42
CA TRP A 342 12.67 -11.81 -18.78
C TRP A 342 12.13 -12.26 -17.43
N VAL A 343 11.61 -13.49 -17.33
CA VAL A 343 11.01 -13.99 -16.07
C VAL A 343 12.02 -14.14 -14.92
N LYS A 344 13.31 -14.01 -15.19
CA LYS A 344 14.40 -13.99 -14.19
C LYS A 344 14.76 -12.59 -13.72
N ILE A 345 14.26 -11.55 -14.41
CA ILE A 345 14.64 -10.14 -14.23
C ILE A 345 13.44 -9.29 -13.83
N GLY A 346 12.28 -9.51 -14.48
CA GLY A 346 11.05 -8.77 -14.27
C GLY A 346 9.80 -9.64 -14.42
N SER A 347 8.64 -9.11 -14.07
CA SER A 347 7.40 -9.89 -14.07
C SER A 347 6.14 -9.09 -14.41
N ASP A 348 6.25 -7.78 -14.65
CA ASP A 348 5.10 -6.90 -14.86
C ASP A 348 5.49 -5.71 -15.77
N PHE A 349 4.61 -4.75 -15.92
CA PHE A 349 4.75 -3.57 -16.77
C PHE A 349 5.39 -2.38 -16.03
N PRO A 350 5.81 -1.31 -16.76
CA PRO A 350 6.43 -0.13 -16.18
C PRO A 350 5.64 0.54 -15.06
N TYR A 351 4.31 0.58 -15.13
CA TYR A 351 3.47 1.14 -14.07
C TYR A 351 3.55 0.37 -12.74
N HIS A 352 4.11 -0.85 -12.75
CA HIS A 352 4.44 -1.65 -11.59
C HIS A 352 5.95 -1.90 -11.44
N TYR A 353 6.78 -0.93 -11.84
CA TYR A 353 8.25 -1.04 -11.74
C TYR A 353 8.80 -2.32 -12.37
N LEU A 354 8.17 -2.75 -13.49
CA LEU A 354 8.49 -3.99 -14.21
C LEU A 354 8.33 -5.27 -13.36
N GLY A 355 7.67 -5.19 -12.21
CA GLY A 355 7.58 -6.28 -11.25
C GLY A 355 8.95 -6.70 -10.70
N SER A 356 9.95 -5.82 -10.73
CA SER A 356 11.30 -6.12 -10.24
C SER A 356 11.33 -6.24 -8.71
N THR A 357 11.69 -7.41 -8.21
CA THR A 357 11.91 -7.67 -6.79
C THR A 357 13.02 -6.81 -6.21
N ILE A 358 14.06 -6.52 -7.00
CA ILE A 358 15.15 -5.61 -6.63
C ILE A 358 14.61 -4.21 -6.37
N THR A 359 13.77 -3.70 -7.27
CA THR A 359 13.16 -2.36 -7.11
C THR A 359 12.28 -2.30 -5.87
N PHE A 360 11.38 -3.27 -5.65
CA PHE A 360 10.53 -3.28 -4.45
C PHE A 360 11.36 -3.39 -3.16
N THR A 361 12.42 -4.18 -3.15
CA THR A 361 13.35 -4.29 -2.00
C THR A 361 14.04 -2.97 -1.72
N ARG A 362 14.59 -2.29 -2.74
CA ARG A 362 15.24 -0.96 -2.58
C ARG A 362 14.27 0.11 -2.10
N ILE A 363 13.05 0.14 -2.62
CA ILE A 363 12.01 1.07 -2.17
C ILE A 363 11.63 0.78 -0.71
N GLY A 364 11.48 -0.49 -0.33
CA GLY A 364 11.22 -0.90 1.05
C GLY A 364 12.32 -0.45 2.01
N GLN A 365 13.58 -0.60 1.61
CA GLN A 365 14.74 -0.12 2.35
C GLN A 365 14.71 1.40 2.54
N ALA A 366 14.50 2.15 1.46
CA ALA A 366 14.51 3.61 1.50
C ALA A 366 13.37 4.19 2.35
N LEU A 367 12.17 3.62 2.26
CA LEU A 367 11.03 4.05 3.06
C LEU A 367 11.20 3.68 4.53
N ALA A 368 11.79 2.52 4.85
CA ALA A 368 12.13 2.15 6.23
C ALA A 368 13.15 3.14 6.84
N GLN A 369 14.23 3.42 6.13
CA GLN A 369 15.24 4.38 6.57
C GLN A 369 14.63 5.77 6.77
N THR A 370 13.77 6.23 5.83
CA THR A 370 13.06 7.50 5.96
C THR A 370 12.21 7.57 7.22
N VAL A 371 11.47 6.51 7.55
CA VAL A 371 10.68 6.48 8.79
C VAL A 371 11.58 6.51 10.03
N LEU A 372 12.69 5.78 10.03
CA LEU A 372 13.65 5.80 11.15
C LEU A 372 14.29 7.18 11.34
N GLU A 373 14.68 7.86 10.27
CA GLU A 373 15.19 9.24 10.32
C GLU A 373 14.15 10.18 10.95
N LEU A 374 12.91 10.17 10.49
CA LEU A 374 11.82 11.01 11.03
C LEU A 374 11.50 10.69 12.49
N ARG A 375 11.81 9.50 12.98
CA ARG A 375 11.67 9.13 14.40
C ARG A 375 12.84 9.61 15.26
N ALA A 376 14.04 9.68 14.69
CA ALA A 376 15.22 10.17 15.39
C ALA A 376 15.22 11.70 15.60
N GLU A 377 14.45 12.44 14.79
CA GLU A 377 14.29 13.90 14.88
C GLU A 377 13.28 14.37 15.97
N LYS A 378 12.79 13.44 16.82
CA LYS A 378 11.82 13.72 17.89
C LYS A 378 12.46 14.26 19.17
#